data_52ca833faca1ea9a23d5ef4b253b5d3b
#
_entry.id   52ca833faca1ea9a23d5ef4b253b5d3b
#
_cell.length_a   1.000
_cell.length_b   1.000
_cell.length_c   1.000
_cell.angle_alpha   90.00
_cell.angle_beta   90.00
_cell.angle_gamma   90.00
#
_symmetry.space_group_name_H-M   'P 1'
#
loop_
_entity.id
_entity.type
_entity.pdbx_description
1 polymer ?
#
loop_
_entity_poly.entity_id
_entity_poly.type
_entity_poly.pdbx_seq_one_letter_code
_entity_poly.pdbx_strand_id
1 'polypeptide(L)'
;VDDLGAARAFYGGLLGCPEGRSSDAWVDFDFYGHQLVAHLSPNEPRQAAANQVDGKEVPVRHFGVILEWGAWEALAERLRAAGVRFVIEPGIRFAGQVGEQATMFLLDPAGNALEFKTFRDRGRIFAR
;
A
#
# COMPACT_ATOMS: atom_id res chain seq x y z
N VAL A 1 -1.08 -14.85 0.21
CA VAL A 1 -0.44 -14.71 -1.13
C VAL A 1 -0.31 -16.08 -1.79
N ASP A 2 -0.25 -16.14 -3.10
CA ASP A 2 -0.11 -17.37 -3.88
C ASP A 2 1.36 -17.72 -4.19
N ASP A 3 2.29 -16.80 -3.96
CA ASP A 3 3.72 -16.98 -4.20
C ASP A 3 4.55 -16.14 -3.21
N LEU A 4 5.35 -16.80 -2.36
CA LEU A 4 6.22 -16.11 -1.39
C LEU A 4 7.42 -15.42 -2.07
N GLY A 5 7.91 -15.93 -3.20
CA GLY A 5 8.98 -15.29 -3.96
C GLY A 5 8.53 -13.96 -4.55
N ALA A 6 7.33 -13.93 -5.14
CA ALA A 6 6.70 -12.71 -5.63
C ALA A 6 6.42 -11.70 -4.48
N ALA A 7 5.97 -12.19 -3.33
CA ALA A 7 5.77 -11.34 -2.14
C ALA A 7 7.09 -10.72 -1.67
N ARG A 8 8.20 -11.48 -1.62
CA ARG A 8 9.54 -10.96 -1.28
C ARG A 8 10.02 -9.89 -2.27
N ALA A 9 9.84 -10.13 -3.55
CA ALA A 9 10.21 -9.16 -4.58
C ALA A 9 9.41 -7.85 -4.45
N PHE A 10 8.13 -7.95 -4.11
CA PHE A 10 7.25 -6.80 -3.93
C PHE A 10 7.51 -6.07 -2.60
N TYR A 11 7.28 -6.72 -1.46
CA TYR A 11 7.41 -6.08 -0.14
C TYR A 11 8.87 -5.78 0.21
N GLY A 12 9.76 -6.74 0.05
CA GLY A 12 11.18 -6.58 0.36
C GLY A 12 11.93 -5.77 -0.68
N GLY A 13 11.76 -6.08 -1.96
CA GLY A 13 12.48 -5.43 -3.05
C GLY A 13 11.90 -4.08 -3.43
N LEU A 14 10.66 -4.04 -3.93
CA LEU A 14 10.04 -2.82 -4.45
C LEU A 14 9.70 -1.81 -3.35
N LEU A 15 9.02 -2.24 -2.29
CA LEU A 15 8.65 -1.37 -1.17
C LEU A 15 9.81 -1.12 -0.20
N GLY A 16 10.84 -1.98 -0.20
CA GLY A 16 12.02 -1.84 0.65
C GLY A 16 11.76 -2.18 2.12
N CYS A 17 10.76 -3.02 2.40
CA CYS A 17 10.45 -3.49 3.76
C CYS A 17 11.41 -4.62 4.14
N PRO A 18 12.23 -4.48 5.21
CA PRO A 18 13.14 -5.55 5.63
C PRO A 18 12.38 -6.85 5.92
N GLU A 19 12.93 -7.97 5.44
CA GLU A 19 12.41 -9.30 5.79
C GLU A 19 12.82 -9.66 7.21
N GLY A 20 11.87 -10.17 8.00
CA GLY A 20 12.09 -10.72 9.32
C GLY A 20 12.24 -12.23 9.29
N ARG A 21 11.38 -12.96 10.03
CA ARG A 21 11.37 -14.42 10.06
C ARG A 21 10.57 -14.99 8.90
N SER A 22 10.88 -16.23 8.53
CA SER A 22 10.16 -16.94 7.48
C SER A 22 10.18 -18.45 7.67
N SER A 23 9.31 -19.13 6.93
CA SER A 23 9.30 -20.58 6.73
C SER A 23 8.92 -20.89 5.28
N ASP A 24 8.71 -22.14 4.96
CA ASP A 24 8.22 -22.53 3.64
C ASP A 24 6.76 -22.08 3.37
N ALA A 25 6.01 -21.71 4.42
CA ALA A 25 4.60 -21.36 4.35
C ALA A 25 4.29 -19.86 4.61
N TRP A 26 5.25 -19.09 5.06
CA TRP A 26 5.04 -17.66 5.36
C TRP A 26 6.35 -16.88 5.43
N VAL A 27 6.24 -15.57 5.31
CA VAL A 27 7.33 -14.61 5.50
C VAL A 27 6.78 -13.35 6.18
N ASP A 28 7.51 -12.78 7.14
CA ASP A 28 7.18 -11.50 7.73
C ASP A 28 8.12 -10.38 7.27
N PHE A 29 7.59 -9.16 7.27
CA PHE A 29 8.28 -7.95 6.87
C PHE A 29 8.09 -6.86 7.93
N ASP A 30 9.11 -6.03 8.11
CA ASP A 30 8.96 -4.74 8.78
C ASP A 30 8.25 -3.77 7.82
N PHE A 31 6.92 -3.72 7.93
CA PHE A 31 6.07 -2.86 7.12
C PHE A 31 5.91 -1.50 7.79
N TYR A 32 6.92 -0.64 7.60
CA TYR A 32 6.96 0.72 8.17
C TYR A 32 6.77 0.76 9.69
N GLY A 33 7.44 -0.15 10.39
CA GLY A 33 7.37 -0.28 11.84
C GLY A 33 6.24 -1.20 12.35
N HIS A 34 5.49 -1.84 11.46
CA HIS A 34 4.48 -2.84 11.77
C HIS A 34 4.88 -4.21 11.20
N GLN A 35 4.54 -5.27 11.89
CA GLN A 35 4.74 -6.61 11.34
C GLN A 35 3.65 -6.93 10.31
N LEU A 36 4.06 -7.20 9.08
CA LEU A 36 3.20 -7.74 8.02
C LEU A 36 3.62 -9.17 7.75
N VAL A 37 2.67 -10.11 7.82
CA VAL A 37 2.95 -11.53 7.52
C VAL A 37 2.23 -11.93 6.24
N ALA A 38 2.99 -12.39 5.26
CA ALA A 38 2.45 -12.99 4.05
C ALA A 38 2.42 -14.52 4.22
N HIS A 39 1.23 -15.10 4.28
CA HIS A 39 1.02 -16.54 4.32
C HIS A 39 0.82 -17.10 2.91
N LEU A 40 1.47 -18.24 2.62
CA LEU A 40 1.27 -18.94 1.37
C LEU A 40 -0.12 -19.59 1.33
N SER A 41 -0.94 -19.17 0.40
CA SER A 41 -2.29 -19.70 0.14
C SER A 41 -2.54 -19.76 -1.38
N PRO A 42 -2.07 -20.81 -2.06
CA PRO A 42 -2.09 -20.86 -3.54
C PRO A 42 -3.49 -20.83 -4.17
N ASN A 43 -4.50 -21.20 -3.38
CA ASN A 43 -5.90 -21.29 -3.84
C ASN A 43 -6.76 -20.12 -3.37
N GLU A 44 -6.18 -19.09 -2.76
CA GLU A 44 -6.94 -17.93 -2.32
C GLU A 44 -7.46 -17.13 -3.51
N PRO A 45 -8.77 -16.85 -3.61
CA PRO A 45 -9.31 -16.08 -4.72
C PRO A 45 -8.81 -14.65 -4.66
N ARG A 46 -8.35 -14.13 -5.80
CA ARG A 46 -7.96 -12.73 -5.94
C ARG A 46 -9.16 -11.82 -5.69
N GLN A 47 -8.94 -10.77 -4.94
CA GLN A 47 -10.00 -9.82 -4.62
C GLN A 47 -10.40 -8.98 -5.82
N ALA A 48 -11.71 -8.86 -6.05
CA ALA A 48 -12.25 -8.11 -7.18
C ALA A 48 -13.29 -7.02 -6.79
N ALA A 49 -13.64 -6.88 -5.50
CA ALA A 49 -14.67 -5.93 -5.09
C ALA A 49 -14.11 -4.50 -4.95
N ALA A 50 -14.87 -3.51 -5.40
CA ALA A 50 -14.56 -2.09 -5.23
C ALA A 50 -15.81 -1.30 -4.85
N ASN A 51 -15.63 -0.19 -4.12
CA ASN A 51 -16.67 0.79 -3.82
C ASN A 51 -16.35 2.13 -4.48
N GLN A 52 -17.39 2.84 -4.91
CA GLN A 52 -17.23 4.20 -5.41
C GLN A 52 -17.00 5.19 -4.26
N VAL A 53 -15.87 5.87 -4.28
CA VAL A 53 -15.54 6.94 -3.33
C VAL A 53 -14.98 8.13 -4.11
N ASP A 54 -15.64 9.27 -4.06
CA ASP A 54 -15.27 10.50 -4.77
C ASP A 54 -15.00 10.26 -6.28
N GLY A 55 -15.85 9.45 -6.92
CA GLY A 55 -15.75 9.11 -8.36
C GLY A 55 -14.63 8.14 -8.72
N LYS A 56 -13.97 7.51 -7.73
CA LYS A 56 -12.94 6.50 -7.92
C LYS A 56 -13.40 5.14 -7.41
N GLU A 57 -13.02 4.09 -8.11
CA GLU A 57 -13.22 2.71 -7.65
C GLU A 57 -12.16 2.35 -6.62
N VAL A 58 -12.53 2.40 -5.34
CA VAL A 58 -11.64 2.05 -4.23
C VAL A 58 -11.79 0.56 -3.93
N PRO A 59 -10.68 -0.22 -3.93
CA PRO A 59 -10.74 -1.63 -3.56
C PRO A 59 -11.35 -1.82 -2.17
N VAL A 60 -12.33 -2.72 -2.06
CA VAL A 60 -12.89 -3.15 -0.77
C VAL A 60 -12.03 -4.27 -0.22
N ARG A 61 -11.69 -4.19 1.02
CA ARG A 61 -10.56 -4.76 1.71
C ARG A 61 -9.24 -4.25 1.14
N HIS A 62 -8.72 -3.26 1.78
CA HIS A 62 -7.36 -2.78 1.57
C HIS A 62 -6.73 -2.49 2.92
N PHE A 63 -5.42 -2.41 2.93
CA PHE A 63 -4.64 -2.01 4.09
C PHE A 63 -3.51 -1.10 3.65
N GLY A 64 -2.86 -0.45 4.59
CA GLY A 64 -1.76 0.43 4.27
C GLY A 64 -1.27 1.22 5.48
N VAL A 65 -0.53 2.26 5.19
CA VAL A 65 0.10 3.10 6.21
C VAL A 65 -0.01 4.58 5.87
N ILE A 66 0.05 5.41 6.91
CA ILE A 66 0.22 6.86 6.78
C ILE A 66 1.71 7.16 6.92
N LEU A 67 2.29 7.73 5.87
CA LEU A 67 3.69 8.12 5.81
C LEU A 67 3.87 9.62 6.08
N GLU A 68 5.09 10.02 6.41
CA GLU A 68 5.49 11.43 6.32
C GLU A 68 5.41 11.90 4.86
N TRP A 69 5.11 13.19 4.62
CA TRP A 69 4.87 13.72 3.28
C TRP A 69 6.02 13.43 2.32
N GLY A 70 7.26 13.75 2.71
CA GLY A 70 8.44 13.50 1.87
C GLY A 70 8.71 12.02 1.62
N ALA A 71 8.46 11.14 2.59
CA ALA A 71 8.59 9.70 2.41
C ALA A 71 7.53 9.15 1.45
N TRP A 72 6.29 9.68 1.49
CA TRP A 72 5.23 9.34 0.56
C TRP A 72 5.57 9.75 -0.88
N GLU A 73 6.09 10.98 -1.07
CA GLU A 73 6.53 11.46 -2.38
C GLU A 73 7.66 10.60 -2.96
N ALA A 74 8.68 10.30 -2.14
CA ALA A 74 9.79 9.45 -2.56
C ALA A 74 9.33 8.02 -2.93
N LEU A 75 8.38 7.45 -2.19
CA LEU A 75 7.78 6.17 -2.54
C LEU A 75 7.01 6.24 -3.85
N ALA A 76 6.18 7.28 -4.06
CA ALA A 76 5.42 7.46 -5.29
C ALA A 76 6.33 7.56 -6.52
N GLU A 77 7.43 8.31 -6.43
CA GLU A 77 8.43 8.41 -7.50
C GLU A 77 9.10 7.06 -7.80
N ARG A 78 9.50 6.34 -6.76
CA ARG A 78 10.11 5.00 -6.91
C ARG A 78 9.17 4.02 -7.58
N LEU A 79 7.90 4.01 -7.19
CA LEU A 79 6.89 3.12 -7.77
C LEU A 79 6.61 3.46 -9.23
N ARG A 80 6.53 4.75 -9.58
CA ARG A 80 6.41 5.18 -10.99
C ARG A 80 7.64 4.79 -11.81
N ALA A 81 8.84 4.99 -11.30
CA ALA A 81 10.08 4.60 -11.98
C ALA A 81 10.18 3.10 -12.20
N ALA A 82 9.61 2.29 -11.30
CA ALA A 82 9.52 0.83 -11.43
C ALA A 82 8.41 0.36 -12.39
N GLY A 83 7.60 1.27 -12.95
CA GLY A 83 6.51 0.95 -13.85
C GLY A 83 5.30 0.31 -13.16
N VAL A 84 5.09 0.56 -11.88
CA VAL A 84 3.96 0.03 -11.12
C VAL A 84 2.64 0.55 -11.69
N ARG A 85 1.69 -0.34 -11.91
CA ARG A 85 0.32 0.03 -12.27
C ARG A 85 -0.47 0.37 -11.02
N PHE A 86 -0.83 1.63 -10.87
CA PHE A 86 -1.69 2.08 -9.78
C PHE A 86 -3.16 1.75 -10.05
N VAL A 87 -3.88 1.36 -9.00
CA VAL A 87 -5.35 1.32 -8.99
C VAL A 87 -5.89 2.75 -8.89
N ILE A 88 -5.27 3.57 -8.02
CA ILE A 88 -5.51 5.00 -7.93
C ILE A 88 -4.14 5.68 -7.96
N GLU A 89 -3.93 6.51 -8.99
CA GLU A 89 -2.68 7.26 -9.17
C GLU A 89 -2.38 8.16 -7.96
N PRO A 90 -1.09 8.35 -7.62
CA PRO A 90 -0.70 9.30 -6.59
C PRO A 90 -1.30 10.69 -6.83
N GLY A 91 -2.06 11.17 -5.87
CA GLY A 91 -2.76 12.45 -6.01
C GLY A 91 -3.08 13.10 -4.67
N ILE A 92 -3.16 14.43 -4.69
CA ILE A 92 -3.54 15.26 -3.55
C ILE A 92 -5.05 15.42 -3.53
N ARG A 93 -5.64 15.32 -2.34
CA ARG A 93 -7.06 15.57 -2.07
C ARG A 93 -7.17 16.73 -1.08
N PHE A 94 -8.24 17.52 -1.20
CA PHE A 94 -8.52 18.66 -0.33
C PHE A 94 -7.38 19.69 -0.30
N ALA A 95 -6.74 19.93 -1.45
CA ALA A 95 -5.61 20.85 -1.56
C ALA A 95 -5.96 22.25 -0.99
N GLY A 96 -5.10 22.77 -0.13
CA GLY A 96 -5.28 24.05 0.53
C GLY A 96 -6.38 24.11 1.60
N GLN A 97 -6.98 22.97 1.96
CA GLN A 97 -8.03 22.88 2.98
C GLN A 97 -7.54 22.16 4.24
N VAL A 98 -8.31 22.29 5.32
CA VAL A 98 -8.11 21.46 6.52
C VAL A 98 -8.29 19.99 6.14
N GLY A 99 -7.27 19.17 6.40
CA GLY A 99 -7.28 17.78 6.01
C GLY A 99 -6.68 17.50 4.62
N GLU A 100 -5.91 18.46 4.05
CA GLU A 100 -5.11 18.21 2.85
C GLU A 100 -4.30 16.93 3.03
N GLN A 101 -4.52 15.99 2.13
CA GLN A 101 -3.92 14.66 2.14
C GLN A 101 -3.58 14.22 0.74
N ALA A 102 -2.68 13.24 0.63
CA ALA A 102 -2.41 12.55 -0.61
C ALA A 102 -2.54 11.04 -0.41
N THR A 103 -2.95 10.36 -1.45
CA THR A 103 -3.13 8.91 -1.44
C THR A 103 -2.73 8.30 -2.76
N MET A 104 -2.35 7.03 -2.72
CA MET A 104 -2.17 6.16 -3.88
C MET A 104 -2.56 4.74 -3.52
N PHE A 105 -3.11 4.00 -4.49
CA PHE A 105 -3.49 2.59 -4.33
C PHE A 105 -2.81 1.74 -5.39
N LEU A 106 -2.31 0.59 -4.97
CA LEU A 106 -1.72 -0.42 -5.85
C LEU A 106 -2.06 -1.82 -5.34
N LEU A 107 -1.83 -2.81 -6.18
CA LEU A 107 -1.99 -4.21 -5.81
C LEU A 107 -0.63 -4.87 -5.61
N ASP A 108 -0.54 -5.78 -4.64
CA ASP A 108 0.56 -6.73 -4.59
C ASP A 108 0.40 -7.81 -5.69
N PRO A 109 1.40 -8.67 -5.93
CA PRO A 109 1.31 -9.72 -6.96
C PRO A 109 0.14 -10.69 -6.77
N ALA A 110 -0.31 -10.91 -5.54
CA ALA A 110 -1.45 -11.77 -5.23
C ALA A 110 -2.81 -11.07 -5.37
N GLY A 111 -2.81 -9.74 -5.63
CA GLY A 111 -4.02 -8.94 -5.78
C GLY A 111 -4.53 -8.31 -4.48
N ASN A 112 -3.73 -8.30 -3.41
CA ASN A 112 -4.06 -7.56 -2.20
C ASN A 112 -3.90 -6.06 -2.47
N ALA A 113 -4.89 -5.27 -2.07
CA ALA A 113 -4.87 -3.84 -2.28
C ALA A 113 -4.20 -3.11 -1.10
N LEU A 114 -3.26 -2.22 -1.44
CA LEU A 114 -2.55 -1.38 -0.49
C LEU A 114 -2.88 0.09 -0.74
N GLU A 115 -3.07 0.85 0.34
CA GLU A 115 -3.17 2.31 0.33
C GLU A 115 -1.98 2.93 1.05
N PHE A 116 -1.26 3.82 0.39
CA PHE A 116 -0.27 4.69 1.02
C PHE A 116 -0.82 6.10 1.08
N LYS A 117 -0.93 6.63 2.28
CA LYS A 117 -1.55 7.92 2.56
C LYS A 117 -0.56 8.85 3.27
N THR A 118 -0.75 10.14 3.10
CA THR A 118 -0.06 11.17 3.89
C THR A 118 -0.99 12.35 4.14
N PHE A 119 -0.73 13.09 5.20
CA PHE A 119 -1.45 14.31 5.56
C PHE A 119 -0.47 15.47 5.63
N ARG A 120 -0.86 16.64 5.12
CA ARG A 120 -0.05 17.85 5.22
C ARG A 120 0.17 18.23 6.69
N ASP A 121 -0.88 18.15 7.49
CA ASP A 121 -0.83 18.29 8.94
C ASP A 121 -1.23 16.97 9.62
N ARG A 122 -0.27 16.27 10.21
CA ARG A 122 -0.51 15.01 10.90
C ARG A 122 -1.44 15.12 12.11
N GLY A 123 -1.51 16.29 12.73
CA GLY A 123 -2.47 16.56 13.80
C GLY A 123 -3.93 16.50 13.35
N ARG A 124 -4.16 16.50 12.03
CA ARG A 124 -5.48 16.44 11.41
C ARG A 124 -5.91 15.07 10.91
N ILE A 125 -5.13 14.01 11.15
CA ILE A 125 -5.45 12.65 10.68
C ILE A 125 -6.86 12.23 11.12
N PHE A 126 -7.25 12.59 12.33
CA PHE A 126 -8.56 12.27 12.92
C PHE A 126 -9.47 13.50 13.09
N ALA A 127 -9.15 14.62 12.41
CA ALA A 127 -10.00 15.81 12.45
C ALA A 127 -11.36 15.51 11.81
N ARG A 128 -12.43 16.04 12.44
CA ARG A 128 -13.83 15.98 11.99
C ARG A 128 -14.26 17.30 11.39
#